data_cf3936cee2696aaaf4065c1985e7cf73
#
_entry.id   cf3936cee2696aaaf4065c1985e7cf73
#
_cell.length_a   1.000
_cell.length_b   1.000
_cell.length_c   1.000
_cell.angle_alpha   90.00
_cell.angle_beta   90.00
_cell.angle_gamma   90.00
#
_symmetry.space_group_name_H-M   'P 1'
#
loop_
_entity.id
_entity.type
_entity.pdbx_description
1 polymer ?
#
loop_
_entity_poly.entity_id
_entity_poly.type
_entity_poly.pdbx_seq_one_letter_code
_entity_poly.pdbx_strand_id
1 'polypeptide(L)'
;LHLRDILNTVDGVLMSLIFAFPEMFLTEGYALSDRITSSIMMNCFHNYSRFQKNLKKVRKDVKKAMLEKTTLVIDDSIRDMSFLVRPLQCFNAMASSSSKEKMFRTAMFVQTRATGLAGKEQVNESIESFLSAATQKREFKTNDLLERCIDEVIDELLAKPFLGTNPEFKMSMSTSACRESSRANEGKFGYLKSLVRDAEVVIPPLREGIPGTLGKWLWPEAAQKVISGDSSVLEVNVAAVRENGKARVVTSGSFWKDVALQPFSHITLHLIKQLDNLRSGLKASRLGWRFIEKIVREKNDRGGVNWIFDKKPVYLYTSDWAKATDAPTPEMGWRVTGRLLEKAGLDPMSLEVIKRYWLGPKKLMLRGKHVGTLVNGIPMGDPLTKTNLSLAHPIADRYARYKTGCLSREEGNGDD
;
A
#
# COMPACT_ATOMS: atom_id res chain seq x y z
N LEU A 1 -10.91 25.33 4.87
CA LEU A 1 -11.04 24.23 3.90
C LEU A 1 -11.29 22.90 4.58
N HIS A 2 -10.45 22.48 5.55
CA HIS A 2 -10.58 21.17 6.22
C HIS A 2 -11.87 21.00 7.03
N LEU A 3 -12.30 22.05 7.72
CA LEU A 3 -13.53 22.01 8.51
C LEU A 3 -14.76 21.79 7.61
N ARG A 4 -14.82 22.51 6.48
CA ARG A 4 -15.89 22.34 5.49
C ARG A 4 -15.95 20.92 4.94
N ASP A 5 -14.79 20.32 4.66
CA ASP A 5 -14.72 18.96 4.14
C ASP A 5 -15.20 17.93 5.18
N ILE A 6 -14.90 18.15 6.47
CA ILE A 6 -15.41 17.32 7.56
C ILE A 6 -16.93 17.47 7.67
N LEU A 7 -17.43 18.70 7.71
CA LEU A 7 -18.85 18.99 7.83
C LEU A 7 -19.65 18.38 6.67
N ASN A 8 -19.21 18.59 5.43
CA ASN A 8 -19.85 18.01 4.26
C ASN A 8 -19.85 16.48 4.30
N THR A 9 -18.77 15.86 4.79
CA THR A 9 -18.69 14.41 4.91
C THR A 9 -19.64 13.88 5.98
N VAL A 10 -19.68 14.54 7.14
CA VAL A 10 -20.58 14.15 8.25
C VAL A 10 -22.04 14.34 7.84
N ASP A 11 -22.35 15.46 7.21
CA ASP A 11 -23.71 15.73 6.69
C ASP A 11 -24.13 14.67 5.68
N GLY A 12 -23.28 14.33 4.70
CA GLY A 12 -23.54 13.28 3.73
C GLY A 12 -23.77 11.90 4.37
N VAL A 13 -23.01 11.56 5.42
CA VAL A 13 -23.20 10.31 6.18
C VAL A 13 -24.52 10.31 6.92
N LEU A 14 -24.85 11.39 7.63
CA LEU A 14 -26.10 11.51 8.39
C LEU A 14 -27.31 11.45 7.47
N MET A 15 -27.27 12.19 6.35
CA MET A 15 -28.36 12.14 5.36
C MET A 15 -28.54 10.72 4.81
N SER A 16 -27.45 10.04 4.50
CA SER A 16 -27.51 8.65 4.04
C SER A 16 -28.14 7.71 5.07
N LEU A 17 -27.83 7.89 6.36
CA LEU A 17 -28.42 7.11 7.45
C LEU A 17 -29.89 7.44 7.67
N ILE A 18 -30.27 8.73 7.61
CA ILE A 18 -31.65 9.18 7.73
C ILE A 18 -32.52 8.59 6.61
N PHE A 19 -32.02 8.62 5.36
CA PHE A 19 -32.72 8.02 4.22
C PHE A 19 -32.83 6.49 4.32
N ALA A 20 -31.78 5.83 4.75
CA ALA A 20 -31.76 4.37 4.85
C ALA A 20 -32.57 3.83 6.04
N PHE A 21 -32.71 4.61 7.12
CA PHE A 21 -33.32 4.21 8.38
C PHE A 21 -34.21 5.33 8.97
N PRO A 22 -35.24 5.81 8.22
CA PRO A 22 -36.01 6.98 8.61
C PRO A 22 -36.72 6.83 9.98
N GLU A 23 -37.14 5.63 10.34
CA GLU A 23 -37.78 5.33 11.60
C GLU A 23 -36.89 5.58 12.82
N MET A 24 -35.58 5.56 12.67
CA MET A 24 -34.61 5.79 13.75
C MET A 24 -34.35 7.29 14.00
N PHE A 25 -34.73 8.15 13.06
CA PHE A 25 -34.41 9.58 13.05
C PHE A 25 -35.63 10.49 12.99
N LEU A 26 -36.85 9.95 12.99
CA LEU A 26 -38.13 10.68 12.78
C LEU A 26 -38.35 11.87 13.72
N THR A 27 -37.79 11.83 14.92
CA THR A 27 -38.02 12.88 15.93
C THR A 27 -36.85 13.85 16.13
N GLU A 28 -35.69 13.58 15.57
CA GLU A 28 -34.45 14.32 15.91
C GLU A 28 -33.59 14.76 14.71
N GLY A 29 -33.98 14.43 13.47
CA GLY A 29 -33.11 14.50 12.28
C GLY A 29 -32.34 15.81 12.12
N TYR A 30 -33.01 16.96 12.06
CA TYR A 30 -32.35 18.26 11.90
C TYR A 30 -31.64 18.73 13.16
N ALA A 31 -32.27 18.61 14.33
CA ALA A 31 -31.66 18.98 15.60
C ALA A 31 -30.45 18.13 15.96
N LEU A 32 -30.39 16.89 15.47
CA LEU A 32 -29.23 16.01 15.60
C LEU A 32 -28.07 16.51 14.69
N SER A 33 -28.38 16.90 13.46
CA SER A 33 -27.37 17.46 12.52
C SER A 33 -26.72 18.72 13.08
N ASP A 34 -27.51 19.66 13.62
CA ASP A 34 -26.98 20.90 14.21
C ASP A 34 -26.10 20.65 15.44
N ARG A 35 -26.52 19.74 16.32
CA ARG A 35 -25.72 19.35 17.50
C ARG A 35 -24.41 18.68 17.11
N ILE A 36 -24.44 17.78 16.13
CA ILE A 36 -23.25 17.11 15.61
C ILE A 36 -22.32 18.14 14.98
N THR A 37 -22.84 19.00 14.13
CA THR A 37 -22.06 20.06 13.47
C THR A 37 -21.39 20.96 14.48
N SER A 38 -22.13 21.49 15.44
CA SER A 38 -21.60 22.35 16.49
C SER A 38 -20.53 21.67 17.35
N SER A 39 -20.77 20.42 17.74
CA SER A 39 -19.80 19.63 18.51
C SER A 39 -18.52 19.34 17.73
N ILE A 40 -18.62 19.00 16.45
CA ILE A 40 -17.46 18.79 15.60
C ILE A 40 -16.66 20.08 15.43
N MET A 41 -17.35 21.19 15.19
CA MET A 41 -16.70 22.51 15.07
C MET A 41 -15.92 22.84 16.34
N MET A 42 -16.54 22.74 17.49
CA MET A 42 -15.87 23.02 18.77
C MET A 42 -14.66 22.13 19.01
N ASN A 43 -14.78 20.83 18.80
CA ASN A 43 -13.65 19.90 18.95
C ASN A 43 -12.51 20.19 17.94
N CYS A 44 -12.84 20.54 16.72
CA CYS A 44 -11.85 20.90 15.71
C CYS A 44 -11.12 22.23 16.02
N PHE A 45 -11.82 23.21 16.59
CA PHE A 45 -11.21 24.47 17.02
C PHE A 45 -10.28 24.27 18.22
N HIS A 46 -10.66 23.41 19.18
CA HIS A 46 -9.83 23.18 20.36
C HIS A 46 -8.58 22.37 20.06
N ASN A 47 -8.70 21.23 19.42
CA ASN A 47 -7.55 20.41 19.06
C ASN A 47 -7.90 19.40 17.94
N TYR A 48 -7.65 19.80 16.70
CA TYR A 48 -7.97 19.01 15.52
C TYR A 48 -7.27 17.65 15.49
N SER A 49 -6.00 17.58 15.85
CA SER A 49 -5.24 16.30 15.88
C SER A 49 -5.80 15.33 16.91
N ARG A 50 -6.14 15.82 18.12
CA ARG A 50 -6.75 15.00 19.17
C ARG A 50 -8.12 14.49 18.72
N PHE A 51 -8.94 15.35 18.14
CA PHE A 51 -10.24 14.98 17.58
C PHE A 51 -10.13 13.84 16.57
N GLN A 52 -9.21 13.92 15.61
CA GLN A 52 -8.99 12.86 14.62
C GLN A 52 -8.47 11.56 15.24
N LYS A 53 -7.55 11.64 16.21
CA LYS A 53 -7.05 10.45 16.96
C LYS A 53 -8.19 9.76 17.70
N ASN A 54 -9.05 10.53 18.36
CA ASN A 54 -10.20 10.01 19.12
C ASN A 54 -11.25 9.38 18.18
N LEU A 55 -11.58 10.00 17.05
CA LEU A 55 -12.48 9.38 16.04
C LEU A 55 -11.96 8.04 15.54
N LYS A 56 -10.66 7.93 15.28
CA LYS A 56 -10.05 6.66 14.86
C LYS A 56 -10.13 5.61 15.97
N LYS A 57 -9.87 6.00 17.22
CA LYS A 57 -9.98 5.10 18.37
C LYS A 57 -11.39 4.56 18.49
N VAL A 58 -12.39 5.44 18.55
CA VAL A 58 -13.81 5.06 18.62
C VAL A 58 -14.16 4.06 17.54
N ARG A 59 -13.78 4.35 16.30
CA ARG A 59 -14.06 3.46 15.19
C ARG A 59 -13.40 2.08 15.35
N LYS A 60 -12.17 2.02 15.85
CA LYS A 60 -11.47 0.77 16.13
C LYS A 60 -12.19 -0.02 17.21
N ASP A 61 -12.60 0.66 18.29
CA ASP A 61 -13.25 0.04 19.43
C ASP A 61 -14.64 -0.48 19.05
N VAL A 62 -15.37 0.25 18.24
CA VAL A 62 -16.66 -0.21 17.72
C VAL A 62 -16.50 -1.40 16.78
N LYS A 63 -15.54 -1.38 15.85
CA LYS A 63 -15.25 -2.53 15.01
C LYS A 63 -14.94 -3.77 15.85
N LYS A 64 -14.14 -3.59 16.91
CA LYS A 64 -13.79 -4.64 17.84
C LYS A 64 -15.04 -5.18 18.56
N ALA A 65 -15.86 -4.29 19.12
CA ALA A 65 -17.11 -4.68 19.80
C ALA A 65 -18.08 -5.42 18.88
N MET A 66 -18.16 -5.05 17.61
CA MET A 66 -18.95 -5.78 16.61
C MET A 66 -18.43 -7.21 16.36
N LEU A 67 -17.13 -7.37 16.21
CA LEU A 67 -16.51 -8.66 15.91
C LEU A 67 -16.57 -9.61 17.11
N GLU A 68 -16.28 -9.08 18.29
CA GLU A 68 -16.27 -9.83 19.55
C GLU A 68 -17.67 -9.99 20.17
N LYS A 69 -18.70 -9.38 19.58
CA LYS A 69 -20.09 -9.35 20.10
C LYS A 69 -20.18 -8.82 21.54
N THR A 70 -19.32 -7.87 21.88
CA THR A 70 -19.27 -7.23 23.19
C THR A 70 -19.94 -5.86 23.17
N THR A 71 -20.23 -5.33 24.35
CA THR A 71 -20.68 -3.94 24.50
C THR A 71 -19.48 -2.99 24.40
N LEU A 72 -19.70 -1.83 23.78
CA LEU A 72 -18.69 -0.79 23.69
C LEU A 72 -18.61 -0.03 25.03
N VAL A 73 -17.41 0.11 25.56
CA VAL A 73 -17.13 0.96 26.72
C VAL A 73 -17.04 2.41 26.25
N ILE A 74 -17.88 3.28 26.80
CA ILE A 74 -17.87 4.72 26.54
C ILE A 74 -16.90 5.36 27.53
N ASP A 75 -15.65 5.49 27.13
CA ASP A 75 -14.59 6.12 27.93
C ASP A 75 -14.57 7.66 27.73
N ASP A 76 -13.67 8.34 28.44
CA ASP A 76 -13.55 9.80 28.39
C ASP A 76 -13.20 10.32 26.99
N SER A 77 -12.50 9.54 26.17
CA SER A 77 -12.21 9.93 24.78
C SER A 77 -13.46 10.00 23.90
N ILE A 78 -14.48 9.22 24.23
CA ILE A 78 -15.79 9.25 23.57
C ILE A 78 -16.65 10.35 24.18
N ARG A 79 -16.60 10.55 25.51
CA ARG A 79 -17.33 11.62 26.20
C ARG A 79 -16.91 13.01 25.71
N ASP A 80 -15.63 13.21 25.42
CA ASP A 80 -15.13 14.43 24.78
C ASP A 80 -15.80 14.69 23.42
N MET A 81 -16.33 13.64 22.76
CA MET A 81 -17.08 13.73 21.52
C MET A 81 -18.58 13.49 21.78
N SER A 82 -19.20 14.41 22.50
CA SER A 82 -20.59 14.30 22.99
C SER A 82 -21.63 13.88 21.94
N PHE A 83 -21.41 14.28 20.68
CA PHE A 83 -22.26 13.92 19.53
C PHE A 83 -22.25 12.42 19.20
N LEU A 84 -21.23 11.66 19.63
CA LEU A 84 -21.16 10.22 19.42
C LEU A 84 -21.76 9.41 20.58
N VAL A 85 -21.93 10.00 21.75
CA VAL A 85 -22.38 9.29 22.95
C VAL A 85 -23.73 8.60 22.70
N ARG A 86 -24.73 9.34 22.22
CA ARG A 86 -26.06 8.78 21.97
C ARG A 86 -26.09 7.74 20.84
N PRO A 87 -25.51 7.97 19.65
CA PRO A 87 -25.36 6.92 18.63
C PRO A 87 -24.71 5.64 19.14
N LEU A 88 -23.68 5.75 20.01
CA LEU A 88 -22.99 4.59 20.57
C LEU A 88 -23.79 3.89 21.68
N GLN A 89 -24.59 4.63 22.44
CA GLN A 89 -25.57 4.03 23.37
C GLN A 89 -26.62 3.23 22.60
N CYS A 90 -27.16 3.78 21.52
CA CYS A 90 -28.07 3.06 20.62
C CYS A 90 -27.40 1.82 20.03
N PHE A 91 -26.12 1.93 19.63
CA PHE A 91 -25.34 0.80 19.17
C PHE A 91 -25.30 -0.33 20.21
N ASN A 92 -25.05 -0.02 21.48
CA ASN A 92 -25.02 -1.02 22.55
C ASN A 92 -26.41 -1.65 22.79
N ALA A 93 -27.47 -0.86 22.73
CA ALA A 93 -28.83 -1.34 22.88
C ALA A 93 -29.28 -2.30 21.76
N MET A 94 -28.77 -2.13 20.56
CA MET A 94 -29.12 -2.95 19.38
C MET A 94 -28.36 -4.26 19.30
N ALA A 95 -27.60 -4.67 20.28
CA ALA A 95 -26.66 -5.81 20.20
C ALA A 95 -27.28 -7.17 19.87
N SER A 96 -28.61 -7.33 19.98
CA SER A 96 -29.29 -8.63 19.86
C SER A 96 -30.33 -8.73 18.74
N SER A 97 -30.45 -7.75 17.86
CA SER A 97 -31.66 -7.56 17.07
C SER A 97 -31.52 -7.84 15.56
N SER A 98 -32.52 -7.42 14.81
CA SER A 98 -32.80 -7.75 13.40
C SER A 98 -31.64 -7.50 12.43
N SER A 99 -31.73 -8.06 11.22
CA SER A 99 -30.80 -7.80 10.11
C SER A 99 -30.68 -6.31 9.79
N LYS A 100 -31.79 -5.54 9.95
CA LYS A 100 -31.83 -4.10 9.69
C LYS A 100 -30.97 -3.30 10.68
N GLU A 101 -31.02 -3.65 11.96
CA GLU A 101 -30.19 -3.02 12.98
C GLU A 101 -28.71 -3.38 12.85
N LYS A 102 -28.41 -4.61 12.42
CA LYS A 102 -27.04 -5.00 12.06
C LYS A 102 -26.51 -4.19 10.87
N MET A 103 -27.34 -3.92 9.87
CA MET A 103 -27.00 -3.04 8.75
C MET A 103 -26.74 -1.60 9.21
N PHE A 104 -27.59 -1.05 10.08
CA PHE A 104 -27.40 0.28 10.65
C PHE A 104 -26.07 0.38 11.40
N ARG A 105 -25.79 -0.58 12.29
CA ARG A 105 -24.53 -0.64 13.02
C ARG A 105 -23.34 -0.68 12.07
N THR A 106 -23.41 -1.51 11.03
CA THR A 106 -22.36 -1.60 10.02
C THR A 106 -22.20 -0.30 9.24
N ALA A 107 -23.31 0.33 8.81
CA ALA A 107 -23.29 1.58 8.08
C ALA A 107 -22.66 2.72 8.89
N MET A 108 -22.96 2.83 10.18
CA MET A 108 -22.35 3.83 11.06
C MET A 108 -20.83 3.72 11.14
N PHE A 109 -20.25 2.54 10.96
CA PHE A 109 -18.84 2.29 11.20
C PHE A 109 -17.99 2.11 9.94
N VAL A 110 -18.61 1.80 8.82
CA VAL A 110 -17.92 1.72 7.53
C VAL A 110 -17.50 3.11 7.02
N GLN A 111 -18.09 4.19 7.54
CA GLN A 111 -17.79 5.57 7.16
C GLN A 111 -16.40 6.03 7.63
N THR A 112 -15.39 5.47 6.99
CA THR A 112 -13.99 5.65 7.38
C THR A 112 -13.40 7.00 6.96
N ARG A 113 -14.08 7.72 6.08
CA ARG A 113 -13.57 8.95 5.44
C ARG A 113 -14.01 10.25 6.14
N ALA A 114 -14.87 10.16 7.13
CA ALA A 114 -15.37 11.32 7.88
C ALA A 114 -14.35 11.99 8.80
N THR A 115 -13.10 11.54 8.82
CA THR A 115 -12.08 12.07 9.74
C THR A 115 -11.39 13.33 9.24
N GLY A 116 -11.70 13.80 8.03
CA GLY A 116 -11.02 14.93 7.39
C GLY A 116 -9.56 14.66 7.05
N LEU A 117 -8.92 15.57 6.33
CA LEU A 117 -7.52 15.45 5.94
C LEU A 117 -6.59 15.65 7.13
N ALA A 118 -5.44 14.98 7.11
CA ALA A 118 -4.42 15.09 8.14
C ALA A 118 -4.00 16.55 8.41
N GLY A 119 -3.90 16.92 9.67
CA GLY A 119 -3.42 18.22 10.12
C GLY A 119 -1.90 18.40 9.96
N LYS A 120 -1.40 19.62 10.20
CA LYS A 120 0.04 19.93 10.09
C LYS A 120 0.90 19.09 11.04
N GLU A 121 0.45 18.88 12.27
CA GLU A 121 1.15 18.04 13.26
C GLU A 121 1.31 16.59 12.77
N GLN A 122 0.23 15.98 12.26
CA GLN A 122 0.29 14.61 11.74
C GLN A 122 1.21 14.49 10.52
N VAL A 123 1.27 15.53 9.69
CA VAL A 123 2.22 15.60 8.57
C VAL A 123 3.66 15.60 9.10
N ASN A 124 3.96 16.45 10.10
CA ASN A 124 5.29 16.53 10.70
C ASN A 124 5.66 15.22 11.41
N GLU A 125 4.78 14.67 12.27
CA GLU A 125 4.96 13.39 12.95
C GLU A 125 5.26 12.25 11.93
N SER A 126 4.56 12.25 10.79
CA SER A 126 4.76 11.23 9.74
C SER A 126 6.13 11.37 9.06
N ILE A 127 6.56 12.60 8.77
CA ILE A 127 7.87 12.88 8.18
C ILE A 127 8.99 12.49 9.17
N GLU A 128 8.89 12.89 10.43
CA GLU A 128 9.86 12.56 11.47
C GLU A 128 9.98 11.05 11.69
N SER A 129 8.84 10.36 11.78
CA SER A 129 8.79 8.90 11.90
C SER A 129 9.43 8.21 10.71
N PHE A 130 9.19 8.70 9.49
CA PHE A 130 9.80 8.18 8.28
C PHE A 130 11.31 8.40 8.28
N LEU A 131 11.77 9.63 8.55
CA LEU A 131 13.20 9.96 8.57
C LEU A 131 13.95 9.13 9.62
N SER A 132 13.39 9.01 10.83
CA SER A 132 13.98 8.16 11.88
C SER A 132 14.12 6.70 11.42
N ALA A 133 13.11 6.13 10.77
CA ALA A 133 13.17 4.75 10.26
C ALA A 133 14.16 4.60 9.09
N ALA A 134 14.17 5.56 8.16
CA ALA A 134 14.92 5.52 6.92
C ALA A 134 16.44 5.73 7.11
N THR A 135 16.83 6.50 8.13
CA THR A 135 18.24 6.84 8.38
C THR A 135 18.93 5.91 9.37
N GLN A 136 18.19 5.04 10.07
CA GLN A 136 18.75 4.07 11.01
C GLN A 136 19.10 2.78 10.28
N LYS A 137 20.40 2.44 10.22
CA LYS A 137 20.81 1.14 9.65
C LYS A 137 20.28 0.00 10.51
N ARG A 138 19.67 -0.97 9.87
CA ARG A 138 19.20 -2.21 10.47
C ARG A 138 19.90 -3.39 9.81
N GLU A 139 20.13 -4.43 10.59
CA GLU A 139 20.66 -5.68 10.08
C GLU A 139 19.52 -6.62 9.69
N PHE A 140 19.67 -7.26 8.56
CA PHE A 140 18.79 -8.35 8.16
C PHE A 140 19.32 -9.65 8.76
N LYS A 141 18.53 -10.23 9.66
CA LYS A 141 18.86 -11.55 10.24
C LYS A 141 18.22 -12.62 9.37
N THR A 142 19.05 -13.49 8.86
CA THR A 142 18.64 -14.65 8.09
C THR A 142 19.04 -15.95 8.78
N ASN A 143 18.48 -17.07 8.34
CA ASN A 143 18.85 -18.42 8.70
C ASN A 143 18.64 -19.35 7.51
N ASP A 144 19.24 -20.55 7.58
CA ASP A 144 19.22 -21.52 6.47
C ASP A 144 17.79 -21.86 6.01
N LEU A 145 16.84 -21.93 6.94
CA LEU A 145 15.46 -22.20 6.59
C LEU A 145 14.84 -21.06 5.78
N LEU A 146 15.11 -19.81 6.14
CA LEU A 146 14.60 -18.66 5.41
C LEU A 146 15.22 -18.58 4.01
N GLU A 147 16.53 -18.79 3.90
CA GLU A 147 17.23 -18.85 2.61
C GLU A 147 16.66 -19.93 1.71
N ARG A 148 16.44 -21.13 2.27
CA ARG A 148 15.78 -22.23 1.58
C ARG A 148 14.37 -21.84 1.09
N CYS A 149 13.56 -21.20 1.93
CA CYS A 149 12.21 -20.76 1.54
C CYS A 149 12.25 -19.74 0.40
N ILE A 150 13.23 -18.83 0.41
CA ILE A 150 13.44 -17.86 -0.67
C ILE A 150 13.75 -18.61 -1.97
N ASP A 151 14.70 -19.54 -1.93
CA ASP A 151 15.09 -20.32 -3.11
C ASP A 151 13.93 -21.13 -3.68
N GLU A 152 13.21 -21.85 -2.84
CA GLU A 152 12.09 -22.70 -3.27
C GLU A 152 10.96 -21.89 -3.92
N VAL A 153 10.64 -20.69 -3.41
CA VAL A 153 9.62 -19.82 -4.01
C VAL A 153 10.08 -19.29 -5.37
N ILE A 154 11.34 -18.90 -5.47
CA ILE A 154 11.92 -18.41 -6.73
C ILE A 154 12.01 -19.54 -7.77
N ASP A 155 12.45 -20.71 -7.36
CA ASP A 155 12.57 -21.87 -8.26
C ASP A 155 11.20 -22.35 -8.74
N GLU A 156 10.19 -22.36 -7.86
CA GLU A 156 8.79 -22.63 -8.25
C GLU A 156 8.28 -21.61 -9.27
N LEU A 157 8.60 -20.33 -9.07
CA LEU A 157 8.20 -19.28 -9.98
C LEU A 157 8.86 -19.42 -11.35
N LEU A 158 10.15 -19.71 -11.40
CA LEU A 158 10.93 -19.83 -12.63
C LEU A 158 10.67 -21.16 -13.38
N ALA A 159 10.25 -22.21 -12.65
CA ALA A 159 9.85 -23.48 -13.27
C ALA A 159 8.51 -23.40 -14.03
N LYS A 160 7.69 -22.38 -13.77
CA LYS A 160 6.42 -22.21 -14.47
C LYS A 160 6.65 -21.79 -15.92
N PRO A 161 5.99 -22.42 -16.88
CA PRO A 161 6.10 -22.00 -18.27
C PRO A 161 5.65 -20.55 -18.42
N PHE A 162 6.38 -19.82 -19.20
CA PHE A 162 6.05 -18.43 -19.51
C PHE A 162 4.73 -18.37 -20.30
N LEU A 163 3.64 -18.02 -19.63
CA LEU A 163 2.31 -17.95 -20.24
C LEU A 163 2.04 -16.56 -20.79
N GLY A 164 1.92 -16.45 -22.10
CA GLY A 164 1.54 -15.21 -22.78
C GLY A 164 2.65 -14.61 -23.66
N THR A 165 2.44 -13.37 -24.08
CA THR A 165 3.44 -12.61 -24.84
C THR A 165 4.62 -12.24 -23.95
N ASN A 166 5.83 -12.30 -24.48
CA ASN A 166 7.03 -11.86 -23.78
C ASN A 166 6.84 -10.44 -23.26
N PRO A 167 7.17 -10.17 -21.98
CA PRO A 167 7.08 -8.83 -21.45
C PRO A 167 8.04 -7.91 -22.22
N GLU A 168 7.52 -6.78 -22.66
CA GLU A 168 8.33 -5.79 -23.33
C GLU A 168 9.27 -5.09 -22.35
N PHE A 169 10.49 -4.82 -22.78
CA PHE A 169 11.44 -3.97 -22.05
C PHE A 169 11.01 -2.50 -22.21
N LYS A 170 10.01 -2.11 -21.41
CA LYS A 170 9.37 -0.79 -21.51
C LYS A 170 9.33 -0.05 -20.19
N MET A 171 9.18 1.25 -20.27
CA MET A 171 8.86 2.10 -19.15
C MET A 171 7.49 2.77 -19.37
N SER A 172 6.80 3.04 -18.28
CA SER A 172 5.55 3.80 -18.29
C SER A 172 5.84 5.28 -18.14
N MET A 173 5.44 6.07 -19.10
CA MET A 173 5.53 7.52 -19.00
C MET A 173 4.27 8.09 -18.38
N SER A 174 4.43 8.96 -17.40
CA SER A 174 3.31 9.57 -16.69
C SER A 174 3.59 11.03 -16.33
N THR A 175 2.56 11.75 -15.97
CA THR A 175 2.65 13.12 -15.42
C THR A 175 2.92 13.13 -13.91
N SER A 176 3.23 11.99 -13.29
CA SER A 176 3.64 11.95 -11.89
C SER A 176 4.99 12.64 -11.70
N ALA A 177 5.15 13.33 -10.57
CA ALA A 177 6.38 14.04 -10.25
C ALA A 177 7.58 13.08 -10.20
N CYS A 178 8.71 13.56 -10.69
CA CYS A 178 10.04 13.04 -10.41
C CYS A 178 10.86 14.12 -9.68
N ARG A 179 12.09 13.80 -9.30
CA ARG A 179 12.95 14.78 -8.64
C ARG A 179 13.18 16.03 -9.50
N GLU A 180 13.37 15.85 -10.78
CA GLU A 180 13.71 16.89 -11.76
C GLU A 180 12.50 17.73 -12.18
N SER A 181 11.29 17.17 -12.13
CA SER A 181 10.08 17.86 -12.59
C SER A 181 8.87 17.60 -11.70
N SER A 182 8.20 18.69 -11.33
CA SER A 182 6.94 18.63 -10.54
C SER A 182 5.75 18.18 -11.41
N ARG A 183 4.67 17.77 -10.75
CA ARG A 183 3.41 17.44 -11.45
C ARG A 183 2.84 18.64 -12.23
N ALA A 184 3.06 19.87 -11.75
CA ALA A 184 2.63 21.09 -12.43
C ALA A 184 3.35 21.28 -13.77
N ASN A 185 4.56 20.75 -13.90
CA ASN A 185 5.38 20.76 -15.11
C ASN A 185 5.32 19.41 -15.85
N GLU A 186 4.18 18.73 -15.82
CA GLU A 186 3.91 17.43 -16.44
C GLU A 186 4.82 16.29 -15.94
N GLY A 187 5.53 16.45 -14.80
CA GLY A 187 6.31 15.41 -14.16
C GLY A 187 7.35 14.73 -15.07
N LYS A 188 7.37 13.40 -15.05
CA LYS A 188 8.31 12.60 -15.85
C LYS A 188 8.20 12.86 -17.34
N PHE A 189 6.98 13.02 -17.84
CA PHE A 189 6.75 13.32 -19.25
C PHE A 189 7.28 14.71 -19.65
N GLY A 190 7.03 15.72 -18.80
CA GLY A 190 7.56 17.07 -19.01
C GLY A 190 9.09 17.12 -18.99
N TYR A 191 9.71 16.34 -18.06
CA TYR A 191 11.18 16.24 -18.02
C TYR A 191 11.73 15.55 -19.28
N LEU A 192 11.12 14.47 -19.75
CA LEU A 192 11.53 13.85 -21.01
C LEU A 192 11.44 14.84 -22.20
N LYS A 193 10.36 15.63 -22.28
CA LYS A 193 10.23 16.67 -23.31
C LYS A 193 11.40 17.66 -23.26
N SER A 194 11.83 18.08 -22.06
CA SER A 194 12.97 18.99 -21.94
C SER A 194 14.27 18.34 -22.41
N LEU A 195 14.53 17.08 -22.01
CA LEU A 195 15.73 16.35 -22.45
C LEU A 195 15.83 16.24 -23.99
N VAL A 196 14.69 15.97 -24.64
CA VAL A 196 14.64 15.89 -26.11
C VAL A 196 14.80 17.25 -26.76
N ARG A 197 14.14 18.28 -26.24
CA ARG A 197 14.25 19.66 -26.74
C ARG A 197 15.66 20.20 -26.63
N ASP A 198 16.31 19.94 -25.50
CA ASP A 198 17.64 20.45 -25.18
C ASP A 198 18.76 19.55 -25.76
N ALA A 199 18.37 18.57 -26.61
CA ALA A 199 19.24 17.60 -27.29
C ALA A 199 20.13 16.75 -26.35
N GLU A 200 19.79 16.68 -25.05
CA GLU A 200 20.49 15.81 -24.10
C GLU A 200 20.22 14.31 -24.35
N VAL A 201 19.06 14.01 -24.96
CA VAL A 201 18.66 12.66 -25.34
C VAL A 201 18.13 12.65 -26.78
N VAL A 202 18.67 11.79 -27.60
CA VAL A 202 18.19 11.55 -28.97
C VAL A 202 17.30 10.32 -28.95
N ILE A 203 16.01 10.49 -29.18
CA ILE A 203 15.10 9.38 -29.42
C ILE A 203 15.02 9.16 -30.92
N PRO A 204 15.47 8.01 -31.42
CA PRO A 204 15.36 7.72 -32.84
C PRO A 204 13.91 7.81 -33.29
N PRO A 205 13.60 8.35 -34.47
CA PRO A 205 12.24 8.35 -34.99
C PRO A 205 11.74 6.90 -35.04
N LEU A 206 10.53 6.69 -34.52
CA LEU A 206 9.82 5.41 -34.64
C LEU A 206 9.54 5.17 -36.13
N ARG A 207 10.48 4.54 -36.79
CA ARG A 207 10.29 4.07 -38.17
C ARG A 207 9.59 2.73 -38.12
N GLU A 208 8.63 2.52 -39.01
CA GLU A 208 8.05 1.21 -39.24
C GLU A 208 9.17 0.17 -39.40
N GLY A 209 9.11 -0.90 -38.61
CA GLY A 209 10.06 -2.01 -38.63
C GLY A 209 11.26 -1.94 -37.69
N ILE A 210 11.44 -0.86 -36.89
CA ILE A 210 12.46 -0.84 -35.83
C ILE A 210 11.79 -1.20 -34.50
N PRO A 211 11.95 -2.44 -33.99
CA PRO A 211 11.40 -2.82 -32.69
C PRO A 211 12.17 -2.11 -31.58
N GLY A 212 11.52 -1.19 -30.90
CA GLY A 212 12.11 -0.50 -29.77
C GLY A 212 11.04 0.16 -28.91
N THR A 213 11.22 0.03 -27.61
CA THR A 213 10.43 0.79 -26.64
C THR A 213 11.28 1.92 -26.08
N LEU A 214 10.65 2.96 -25.59
CA LEU A 214 11.34 4.07 -24.93
C LEU A 214 12.34 3.58 -23.86
N GLY A 215 12.00 2.50 -23.15
CA GLY A 215 12.88 1.87 -22.17
C GLY A 215 14.19 1.39 -22.77
N LYS A 216 14.19 0.81 -23.97
CA LYS A 216 15.42 0.36 -24.63
C LYS A 216 16.36 1.51 -24.99
N TRP A 217 15.79 2.64 -25.40
CA TRP A 217 16.59 3.79 -25.85
C TRP A 217 17.18 4.59 -24.69
N LEU A 218 16.46 4.71 -23.57
CA LEU A 218 16.88 5.53 -22.43
C LEU A 218 17.71 4.75 -21.41
N TRP A 219 17.60 3.42 -21.39
CA TRP A 219 18.24 2.59 -20.36
C TRP A 219 19.77 2.70 -20.33
N PRO A 220 20.50 2.68 -21.48
CA PRO A 220 21.96 2.84 -21.48
C PRO A 220 22.42 4.14 -20.83
N GLU A 221 21.70 5.25 -21.06
CA GLU A 221 22.00 6.54 -20.45
C GLU A 221 21.78 6.49 -18.92
N ALA A 222 20.69 5.87 -18.47
CA ALA A 222 20.43 5.67 -17.04
C ALA A 222 21.55 4.82 -16.39
N ALA A 223 21.97 3.75 -17.07
CA ALA A 223 23.06 2.90 -16.60
C ALA A 223 24.38 3.68 -16.49
N GLN A 224 24.72 4.44 -17.51
CA GLN A 224 25.93 5.26 -17.51
C GLN A 224 25.95 6.25 -16.36
N LYS A 225 24.85 6.97 -16.10
CA LYS A 225 24.76 7.95 -15.01
C LYS A 225 25.07 7.34 -13.64
N VAL A 226 24.51 6.19 -13.32
CA VAL A 226 24.74 5.57 -12.01
C VAL A 226 26.12 4.91 -11.92
N ILE A 227 26.65 4.38 -13.02
CA ILE A 227 27.99 3.76 -13.06
C ILE A 227 29.06 4.82 -12.96
N SER A 228 28.91 5.97 -13.65
CA SER A 228 29.85 7.09 -13.57
C SER A 228 29.85 7.80 -12.20
N GLY A 229 28.94 7.43 -11.29
CA GLY A 229 28.89 8.01 -9.95
C GLY A 229 28.16 9.35 -9.87
N ASP A 230 27.26 9.65 -10.82
CA ASP A 230 26.40 10.83 -10.74
C ASP A 230 25.48 10.72 -9.51
N SER A 231 25.89 11.40 -8.43
CA SER A 231 25.16 11.35 -7.17
C SER A 231 23.76 11.97 -7.24
N SER A 232 23.49 12.81 -8.26
CA SER A 232 22.19 13.47 -8.43
C SER A 232 21.06 12.47 -8.72
N VAL A 233 21.36 11.37 -9.39
CA VAL A 233 20.38 10.33 -9.71
C VAL A 233 19.96 9.52 -8.48
N LEU A 234 20.70 9.61 -7.37
CA LEU A 234 20.41 8.98 -6.08
C LEU A 234 19.77 9.94 -5.06
N GLU A 235 19.37 11.13 -5.49
CA GLU A 235 18.61 12.03 -4.64
C GLU A 235 17.11 11.74 -4.72
N VAL A 236 16.43 11.86 -3.58
CA VAL A 236 15.00 11.55 -3.42
C VAL A 236 14.30 12.66 -2.67
N ASN A 237 13.31 13.26 -3.28
CA ASN A 237 12.46 14.24 -2.62
C ASN A 237 11.46 13.53 -1.69
N VAL A 238 11.38 14.01 -0.45
CA VAL A 238 10.43 13.55 0.56
C VAL A 238 9.26 14.52 0.62
N ALA A 239 8.05 14.01 0.51
CA ALA A 239 6.83 14.80 0.66
C ALA A 239 5.80 14.01 1.46
N ALA A 240 4.86 14.69 2.11
CA ALA A 240 3.74 14.05 2.77
C ALA A 240 2.43 14.38 2.06
N VAL A 241 1.70 13.34 1.71
CA VAL A 241 0.35 13.43 1.17
C VAL A 241 -0.64 13.32 2.32
N ARG A 242 -1.56 14.27 2.39
CA ARG A 242 -2.64 14.25 3.38
C ARG A 242 -3.75 13.34 2.88
N GLU A 243 -4.05 12.34 3.68
CA GLU A 243 -5.19 11.44 3.51
C GLU A 243 -6.20 11.64 4.65
N ASN A 244 -7.35 11.06 4.53
CA ASN A 244 -8.35 11.13 5.59
C ASN A 244 -7.81 10.52 6.89
N GLY A 245 -7.65 11.38 7.89
CA GLY A 245 -7.18 11.05 9.23
C GLY A 245 -5.74 10.54 9.33
N LYS A 246 -4.92 10.58 8.29
CA LYS A 246 -3.48 10.24 8.33
C LYS A 246 -2.70 11.02 7.28
N ALA A 247 -1.41 11.19 7.51
CA ALA A 247 -0.47 11.60 6.47
C ALA A 247 0.36 10.39 6.03
N ARG A 248 0.58 10.28 4.73
CA ARG A 248 1.46 9.25 4.15
C ARG A 248 2.68 9.93 3.55
N VAL A 249 3.86 9.51 3.96
CA VAL A 249 5.09 9.99 3.33
C VAL A 249 5.27 9.30 1.99
N VAL A 250 5.52 10.09 0.98
CA VAL A 250 5.83 9.62 -0.37
C VAL A 250 7.21 10.14 -0.77
N THR A 251 7.90 9.33 -1.55
CA THR A 251 9.23 9.66 -2.06
C THR A 251 9.18 9.79 -3.58
N SER A 252 9.82 10.83 -4.10
CA SER A 252 9.95 11.06 -5.54
C SER A 252 11.43 11.04 -5.90
N GLY A 253 11.85 9.97 -6.56
CA GLY A 253 13.24 9.82 -7.01
C GLY A 253 13.48 10.43 -8.37
N SER A 254 14.71 10.27 -8.85
CA SER A 254 15.13 10.70 -10.18
C SER A 254 14.31 10.01 -11.29
N PHE A 255 14.08 10.73 -12.38
CA PHE A 255 13.56 10.17 -13.63
C PHE A 255 14.36 8.96 -14.09
N TRP A 256 15.68 9.06 -14.01
CA TRP A 256 16.61 8.01 -14.44
C TRP A 256 16.49 6.72 -13.63
N LYS A 257 16.12 6.83 -12.35
CA LYS A 257 15.78 5.65 -11.52
C LYS A 257 14.62 4.86 -12.13
N ASP A 258 13.57 5.57 -12.54
CA ASP A 258 12.41 4.92 -13.14
C ASP A 258 12.76 4.28 -14.50
N VAL A 259 13.56 4.97 -15.32
CA VAL A 259 14.10 4.40 -16.56
C VAL A 259 14.85 3.11 -16.31
N ALA A 260 15.72 3.10 -15.29
CA ALA A 260 16.54 1.94 -14.96
C ALA A 260 15.73 0.76 -14.41
N LEU A 261 14.70 1.02 -13.58
CA LEU A 261 14.03 -0.03 -12.80
C LEU A 261 12.69 -0.51 -13.38
N GLN A 262 11.93 0.34 -14.08
CA GLN A 262 10.59 -0.04 -14.57
C GLN A 262 10.59 -1.22 -15.55
N PRO A 263 11.53 -1.33 -16.52
CA PRO A 263 11.54 -2.49 -17.40
C PRO A 263 11.61 -3.81 -16.64
N PHE A 264 12.47 -3.89 -15.64
CA PHE A 264 12.63 -5.08 -14.82
C PHE A 264 11.44 -5.30 -13.88
N SER A 265 10.83 -4.22 -13.38
CA SER A 265 9.59 -4.32 -12.62
C SER A 265 8.44 -4.90 -13.47
N HIS A 266 8.30 -4.49 -14.71
CA HIS A 266 7.28 -5.05 -15.61
C HIS A 266 7.51 -6.54 -15.86
N ILE A 267 8.76 -6.94 -16.09
CA ILE A 267 9.13 -8.35 -16.28
C ILE A 267 8.84 -9.16 -15.03
N THR A 268 9.33 -8.72 -13.88
CA THR A 268 9.14 -9.44 -12.61
C THR A 268 7.68 -9.51 -12.19
N LEU A 269 6.90 -8.43 -12.36
CA LEU A 269 5.46 -8.43 -12.10
C LEU A 269 4.72 -9.38 -13.05
N HIS A 270 5.18 -9.53 -14.29
CA HIS A 270 4.59 -10.51 -15.21
C HIS A 270 4.84 -11.94 -14.71
N LEU A 271 6.05 -12.24 -14.24
CA LEU A 271 6.39 -13.53 -13.65
C LEU A 271 5.54 -13.83 -12.41
N ILE A 272 5.51 -12.95 -11.42
CA ILE A 272 4.81 -13.20 -10.16
C ILE A 272 3.28 -13.26 -10.30
N LYS A 273 2.68 -12.69 -11.35
CA LYS A 273 1.26 -12.88 -11.69
C LYS A 273 0.89 -14.33 -12.01
N GLN A 274 1.86 -15.18 -12.21
CA GLN A 274 1.65 -16.62 -12.44
C GLN A 274 1.45 -17.40 -11.13
N LEU A 275 1.84 -16.84 -10.00
CA LEU A 275 1.57 -17.39 -8.68
C LEU A 275 0.09 -17.21 -8.34
N ASP A 276 -0.61 -18.33 -8.08
CA ASP A 276 -2.06 -18.34 -7.84
C ASP A 276 -2.46 -17.52 -6.63
N ASN A 277 -1.62 -17.51 -5.60
CA ASN A 277 -1.82 -16.80 -4.35
C ASN A 277 -1.53 -15.29 -4.41
N LEU A 278 -1.05 -14.77 -5.53
CA LEU A 278 -0.80 -13.33 -5.72
C LEU A 278 -1.68 -12.68 -6.80
N ARG A 279 -2.63 -13.44 -7.36
CA ARG A 279 -3.47 -12.96 -8.47
C ARG A 279 -4.44 -11.86 -8.07
N SER A 280 -4.99 -11.90 -6.86
CA SER A 280 -5.94 -10.89 -6.38
C SER A 280 -5.31 -9.50 -6.32
N GLY A 281 -4.10 -9.41 -5.81
CA GLY A 281 -3.36 -8.16 -5.71
C GLY A 281 -2.78 -7.63 -7.02
N LEU A 282 -2.52 -8.53 -7.98
CA LEU A 282 -1.80 -8.18 -9.19
C LEU A 282 -2.66 -8.11 -10.45
N LYS A 283 -3.78 -8.84 -10.49
CA LYS A 283 -4.69 -8.89 -11.65
C LYS A 283 -6.00 -8.17 -11.38
N ALA A 284 -6.71 -8.54 -10.32
CA ALA A 284 -7.98 -7.94 -9.97
C ALA A 284 -8.40 -8.31 -8.55
N SER A 285 -8.73 -7.33 -7.73
CA SER A 285 -9.16 -7.51 -6.32
C SER A 285 -10.35 -8.47 -6.16
N ARG A 286 -11.26 -8.56 -7.15
CA ARG A 286 -12.36 -9.54 -7.17
C ARG A 286 -11.90 -11.01 -7.05
N LEU A 287 -10.63 -11.30 -7.36
CA LEU A 287 -10.10 -12.66 -7.24
C LEU A 287 -9.90 -13.09 -5.78
N GLY A 288 -9.86 -12.16 -4.82
CA GLY A 288 -9.87 -12.47 -3.40
C GLY A 288 -11.10 -13.27 -2.96
N TRP A 289 -12.27 -13.04 -3.56
CA TRP A 289 -13.47 -13.86 -3.30
C TRP A 289 -13.29 -15.32 -3.72
N ARG A 290 -12.52 -15.60 -4.76
CA ARG A 290 -12.19 -16.97 -5.18
C ARG A 290 -11.32 -17.69 -4.15
N PHE A 291 -10.50 -16.97 -3.41
CA PHE A 291 -9.75 -17.52 -2.30
C PHE A 291 -10.69 -18.05 -1.21
N ILE A 292 -11.70 -17.26 -0.83
CA ILE A 292 -12.73 -17.70 0.12
C ILE A 292 -13.46 -18.93 -0.42
N GLU A 293 -13.85 -18.94 -1.68
CA GLU A 293 -14.48 -20.12 -2.32
C GLU A 293 -13.57 -21.36 -2.26
N LYS A 294 -12.28 -21.22 -2.51
CA LYS A 294 -11.29 -22.31 -2.42
C LYS A 294 -11.10 -22.84 -1.00
N ILE A 295 -11.24 -21.98 0.02
CA ILE A 295 -11.13 -22.38 1.43
C ILE A 295 -12.40 -23.12 1.86
N VAL A 296 -13.57 -22.66 1.42
CA VAL A 296 -14.87 -23.17 1.89
C VAL A 296 -15.33 -24.40 1.09
N ARG A 297 -14.85 -24.57 -0.15
CA ARG A 297 -15.30 -25.60 -1.06
C ARG A 297 -14.13 -26.43 -1.60
N GLU A 298 -14.13 -27.70 -1.30
CA GLU A 298 -13.24 -28.68 -1.91
C GLU A 298 -14.02 -29.55 -2.88
N LYS A 299 -13.55 -29.68 -4.12
CA LYS A 299 -14.13 -30.65 -5.06
C LYS A 299 -13.71 -32.03 -4.63
N ASN A 300 -14.67 -32.92 -4.46
CA ASN A 300 -14.38 -34.34 -4.28
C ASN A 300 -14.07 -35.01 -5.63
N ASP A 301 -13.47 -36.20 -5.59
CA ASP A 301 -13.08 -36.96 -6.78
C ASP A 301 -14.25 -37.34 -7.73
N ARG A 302 -15.48 -37.12 -7.28
CA ARG A 302 -16.70 -37.33 -8.06
C ARG A 302 -17.33 -36.05 -8.61
N GLY A 303 -16.62 -34.94 -8.51
CA GLY A 303 -17.09 -33.64 -8.97
C GLY A 303 -18.11 -32.94 -8.05
N GLY A 304 -18.46 -33.54 -6.91
CA GLY A 304 -19.29 -32.91 -5.88
C GLY A 304 -18.47 -31.83 -5.09
N VAL A 305 -19.18 -30.96 -4.38
CA VAL A 305 -18.58 -29.91 -3.54
C VAL A 305 -18.74 -30.30 -2.08
N ASN A 306 -17.62 -30.51 -1.38
CA ASN A 306 -17.60 -30.65 0.07
C ASN A 306 -17.22 -29.34 0.74
N TRP A 307 -17.90 -29.03 1.82
CA TRP A 307 -17.52 -27.91 2.68
C TRP A 307 -16.38 -28.35 3.61
N ILE A 308 -15.25 -27.67 3.56
CA ILE A 308 -14.07 -28.01 4.37
C ILE A 308 -14.38 -27.91 5.88
N PHE A 309 -15.31 -27.03 6.27
CA PHE A 309 -15.73 -26.82 7.66
C PHE A 309 -16.40 -28.04 8.32
N ASP A 310 -16.94 -28.96 7.54
CA ASP A 310 -17.64 -30.14 8.09
C ASP A 310 -16.69 -31.20 8.68
N LYS A 311 -15.38 -31.09 8.39
CA LYS A 311 -14.40 -32.13 8.73
C LYS A 311 -13.31 -31.72 9.71
N LYS A 312 -12.88 -30.45 9.69
CA LYS A 312 -11.79 -29.93 10.55
C LYS A 312 -11.98 -28.44 10.81
N PRO A 313 -11.57 -27.95 11.99
CA PRO A 313 -11.58 -26.52 12.26
C PRO A 313 -10.67 -25.79 11.26
N VAL A 314 -11.20 -24.75 10.61
CA VAL A 314 -10.46 -23.87 9.70
C VAL A 314 -10.33 -22.51 10.35
N TYR A 315 -9.10 -22.03 10.46
CA TYR A 315 -8.79 -20.71 10.99
C TYR A 315 -8.50 -19.75 9.83
N LEU A 316 -9.19 -18.61 9.80
CA LEU A 316 -8.93 -17.53 8.87
C LEU A 316 -8.10 -16.46 9.59
N TYR A 317 -6.92 -16.17 9.06
CA TYR A 317 -6.07 -15.10 9.51
C TYR A 317 -5.99 -14.02 8.42
N THR A 318 -6.21 -12.77 8.83
CA THR A 318 -6.01 -11.61 7.96
C THR A 318 -5.01 -10.66 8.61
N SER A 319 -4.05 -10.18 7.86
CA SER A 319 -3.06 -9.22 8.35
C SER A 319 -2.87 -8.06 7.37
N ASP A 320 -2.53 -6.92 7.93
CA ASP A 320 -2.09 -5.73 7.21
C ASP A 320 -0.71 -5.35 7.77
N TRP A 321 0.29 -5.23 6.91
CA TRP A 321 1.65 -4.97 7.35
C TRP A 321 1.85 -3.49 7.66
N ALA A 322 1.99 -3.19 8.93
CA ALA A 322 2.35 -1.84 9.34
C ALA A 322 3.74 -1.46 8.83
N LYS A 323 3.83 -0.34 8.10
CA LYS A 323 5.11 0.16 7.55
C LYS A 323 5.83 -0.87 6.65
N ALA A 324 5.07 -1.56 5.80
CA ALA A 324 5.57 -2.62 4.92
C ALA A 324 6.81 -2.22 4.09
N THR A 325 6.94 -0.94 3.73
CA THR A 325 8.05 -0.39 2.96
C THR A 325 9.16 0.23 3.80
N ASP A 326 8.90 0.60 5.05
CA ASP A 326 9.88 1.23 5.94
C ASP A 326 10.70 0.20 6.73
N ALA A 327 10.14 -1.00 6.91
CA ALA A 327 10.75 -2.06 7.70
C ALA A 327 11.79 -2.92 6.95
N PRO A 328 11.60 -3.29 5.65
CA PRO A 328 12.56 -4.11 4.93
C PRO A 328 13.91 -3.44 4.79
N THR A 329 14.98 -4.21 4.96
CA THR A 329 16.33 -3.72 4.70
C THR A 329 16.68 -3.84 3.21
N PRO A 330 17.61 -3.02 2.69
CA PRO A 330 18.14 -3.21 1.33
C PRO A 330 18.68 -4.62 1.10
N GLU A 331 19.30 -5.22 2.12
CA GLU A 331 19.81 -6.59 2.04
C GLU A 331 18.67 -7.61 1.83
N MET A 332 17.57 -7.49 2.58
CA MET A 332 16.38 -8.33 2.36
C MET A 332 15.84 -8.15 0.93
N GLY A 333 15.76 -6.90 0.45
CA GLY A 333 15.31 -6.61 -0.90
C GLY A 333 16.16 -7.33 -1.95
N TRP A 334 17.49 -7.33 -1.78
CA TRP A 334 18.39 -8.02 -2.70
C TRP A 334 18.29 -9.54 -2.60
N ARG A 335 18.21 -10.09 -1.39
CA ARG A 335 18.06 -11.54 -1.19
C ARG A 335 16.77 -12.10 -1.81
N VAL A 336 15.72 -11.34 -1.89
CA VAL A 336 14.45 -11.76 -2.49
C VAL A 336 14.41 -11.41 -3.98
N THR A 337 14.34 -10.13 -4.31
CA THR A 337 14.13 -9.71 -5.71
C THR A 337 15.42 -9.74 -6.54
N GLY A 338 16.56 -9.41 -5.95
CA GLY A 338 17.86 -9.52 -6.61
C GLY A 338 18.15 -10.97 -7.01
N ARG A 339 17.94 -11.91 -6.10
CA ARG A 339 18.11 -13.34 -6.36
C ARG A 339 17.18 -13.88 -7.44
N LEU A 340 15.94 -13.38 -7.51
CA LEU A 340 15.04 -13.69 -8.63
C LEU A 340 15.66 -13.23 -9.96
N LEU A 341 16.19 -12.00 -10.02
CA LEU A 341 16.79 -11.45 -11.23
C LEU A 341 18.08 -12.20 -11.64
N GLU A 342 18.90 -12.56 -10.67
CA GLU A 342 20.11 -13.37 -10.86
C GLU A 342 19.77 -14.75 -11.45
N LYS A 343 18.84 -15.48 -10.81
CA LYS A 343 18.38 -16.79 -11.28
C LYS A 343 17.62 -16.73 -12.62
N ALA A 344 17.00 -15.59 -12.93
CA ALA A 344 16.39 -15.34 -14.24
C ALA A 344 17.43 -15.04 -15.35
N GLY A 345 18.71 -15.00 -15.02
CA GLY A 345 19.82 -14.86 -15.99
C GLY A 345 20.12 -13.43 -16.42
N LEU A 346 19.82 -12.42 -15.58
CA LEU A 346 20.25 -11.06 -15.86
C LEU A 346 21.78 -10.95 -15.82
N ASP A 347 22.32 -10.15 -16.73
CA ASP A 347 23.76 -9.89 -16.78
C ASP A 347 24.25 -9.09 -15.56
N PRO A 348 25.53 -9.24 -15.17
CA PRO A 348 26.08 -8.60 -13.98
C PRO A 348 26.01 -7.06 -14.01
N MET A 349 26.12 -6.45 -15.17
CA MET A 349 26.04 -4.99 -15.31
C MET A 349 24.62 -4.50 -15.00
N SER A 350 23.59 -5.14 -15.57
CA SER A 350 22.19 -4.83 -15.27
C SER A 350 21.87 -5.02 -13.79
N LEU A 351 22.38 -6.10 -13.17
CA LEU A 351 22.22 -6.34 -11.75
C LEU A 351 22.84 -5.22 -10.89
N GLU A 352 24.03 -4.77 -11.24
CA GLU A 352 24.71 -3.68 -10.52
C GLU A 352 23.97 -2.34 -10.67
N VAL A 353 23.48 -2.01 -11.86
CA VAL A 353 22.67 -0.82 -12.12
C VAL A 353 21.38 -0.85 -11.28
N ILE A 354 20.66 -1.97 -11.30
CA ILE A 354 19.44 -2.16 -10.53
C ILE A 354 19.73 -2.00 -9.03
N LYS A 355 20.78 -2.66 -8.54
CA LYS A 355 21.14 -2.62 -7.12
C LYS A 355 21.45 -1.20 -6.65
N ARG A 356 22.23 -0.44 -7.42
CA ARG A 356 22.56 0.95 -7.08
C ARG A 356 21.35 1.86 -7.07
N TYR A 357 20.53 1.82 -8.11
CA TYR A 357 19.32 2.66 -8.18
C TYR A 357 18.26 2.30 -7.15
N TRP A 358 18.06 1.01 -6.90
CA TRP A 358 16.97 0.55 -6.04
C TRP A 358 17.36 0.52 -4.58
N LEU A 359 18.48 -0.06 -4.24
CA LEU A 359 18.89 -0.34 -2.86
C LEU A 359 20.09 0.48 -2.37
N GLY A 360 20.78 1.19 -3.27
CA GLY A 360 21.88 2.06 -2.90
C GLY A 360 21.44 3.20 -1.96
N PRO A 361 22.34 3.71 -1.12
CA PRO A 361 22.06 4.85 -0.26
C PRO A 361 21.57 6.06 -1.07
N LYS A 362 20.51 6.72 -0.60
CA LYS A 362 19.90 7.86 -1.30
C LYS A 362 19.88 9.09 -0.39
N LYS A 363 20.23 10.25 -0.95
CA LYS A 363 20.10 11.51 -0.25
C LYS A 363 18.64 11.92 -0.16
N LEU A 364 18.12 12.07 1.06
CA LEU A 364 16.75 12.50 1.31
C LEU A 364 16.69 14.04 1.31
N MET A 365 15.87 14.60 0.43
CA MET A 365 15.68 16.02 0.26
C MET A 365 14.29 16.43 0.71
N LEU A 366 14.18 17.31 1.70
CA LEU A 366 12.90 17.88 2.15
C LEU A 366 12.91 19.39 1.85
N ARG A 367 12.02 19.83 0.96
CA ARG A 367 11.94 21.22 0.52
C ARG A 367 13.29 21.79 0.05
N GLY A 368 14.04 21.00 -0.70
CA GLY A 368 15.36 21.38 -1.23
C GLY A 368 16.52 21.29 -0.24
N LYS A 369 16.27 20.91 1.02
CA LYS A 369 17.33 20.72 2.03
C LYS A 369 17.63 19.23 2.22
N HIS A 370 18.91 18.87 2.33
CA HIS A 370 19.33 17.54 2.70
C HIS A 370 19.00 17.28 4.18
N VAL A 371 18.22 16.23 4.44
CA VAL A 371 17.73 15.88 5.78
C VAL A 371 18.20 14.53 6.29
N GLY A 372 18.94 13.79 5.49
CA GLY A 372 19.51 12.50 5.87
C GLY A 372 19.76 11.59 4.66
N THR A 373 20.31 10.42 4.92
CA THR A 373 20.55 9.40 3.90
C THR A 373 19.66 8.19 4.17
N LEU A 374 18.91 7.78 3.15
CA LEU A 374 18.13 6.56 3.20
C LEU A 374 19.09 5.37 3.17
N VAL A 375 19.19 4.66 4.26
CA VAL A 375 20.00 3.44 4.44
C VAL A 375 19.15 2.24 4.83
N ASN A 376 17.86 2.46 5.10
CA ASN A 376 16.90 1.43 5.46
C ASN A 376 15.53 1.72 4.83
N GLY A 377 14.74 0.69 4.62
CA GLY A 377 13.47 0.78 3.91
C GLY A 377 13.63 0.64 2.39
N ILE A 378 12.55 0.24 1.75
CA ILE A 378 12.43 0.16 0.29
C ILE A 378 11.27 1.09 -0.09
N PRO A 379 11.54 2.26 -0.69
CA PRO A 379 10.50 3.26 -0.96
C PRO A 379 9.34 2.70 -1.78
N MET A 380 8.10 2.96 -1.34
CA MET A 380 6.88 2.48 -2.00
C MET A 380 6.77 2.91 -3.47
N GLY A 381 7.30 4.07 -3.82
CA GLY A 381 7.31 4.59 -5.19
C GLY A 381 8.35 3.95 -6.11
N ASP A 382 9.23 3.10 -5.61
CA ASP A 382 10.26 2.46 -6.43
C ASP A 382 9.67 1.25 -7.18
N PRO A 383 9.94 1.10 -8.48
CA PRO A 383 9.26 0.13 -9.32
C PRO A 383 9.32 -1.33 -8.86
N LEU A 384 10.45 -1.78 -8.31
CA LEU A 384 10.64 -3.17 -7.85
C LEU A 384 10.08 -3.45 -6.44
N THR A 385 9.64 -2.42 -5.72
CA THR A 385 9.14 -2.59 -4.35
C THR A 385 7.92 -3.48 -4.29
N LYS A 386 6.99 -3.34 -5.23
CA LYS A 386 5.81 -4.20 -5.30
C LYS A 386 6.17 -5.67 -5.55
N THR A 387 7.16 -5.94 -6.39
CA THR A 387 7.68 -7.30 -6.61
C THR A 387 8.20 -7.89 -5.31
N ASN A 388 9.03 -7.13 -4.57
CA ASN A 388 9.62 -7.58 -3.32
C ASN A 388 8.57 -7.89 -2.25
N LEU A 389 7.62 -6.99 -2.05
CA LEU A 389 6.53 -7.18 -1.08
C LEU A 389 5.67 -8.39 -1.45
N SER A 390 5.31 -8.52 -2.73
CA SER A 390 4.49 -9.66 -3.17
C SER A 390 5.19 -11.01 -2.95
N LEU A 391 6.50 -11.10 -3.18
CA LEU A 391 7.25 -12.33 -2.93
C LEU A 391 7.45 -12.63 -1.44
N ALA A 392 7.43 -11.60 -0.58
CA ALA A 392 7.58 -11.81 0.84
C ALA A 392 6.44 -12.65 1.45
N HIS A 393 5.22 -12.60 0.89
CA HIS A 393 4.07 -13.38 1.36
C HIS A 393 4.29 -14.90 1.20
N PRO A 394 4.51 -15.46 -0.01
CA PRO A 394 4.72 -16.90 -0.16
C PRO A 394 5.97 -17.38 0.57
N ILE A 395 7.00 -16.54 0.71
CA ILE A 395 8.19 -16.88 1.50
C ILE A 395 7.82 -17.01 2.98
N ALA A 396 7.08 -16.06 3.53
CA ALA A 396 6.64 -16.09 4.92
C ALA A 396 5.70 -17.27 5.22
N ASP A 397 4.74 -17.56 4.33
CA ASP A 397 3.85 -18.71 4.44
C ASP A 397 4.64 -20.01 4.44
N ARG A 398 5.57 -20.19 3.51
CA ARG A 398 6.43 -21.38 3.43
C ARG A 398 7.29 -21.56 4.68
N TYR A 399 7.88 -20.49 5.18
CA TYR A 399 8.63 -20.48 6.42
C TYR A 399 7.77 -20.89 7.61
N ALA A 400 6.55 -20.34 7.71
CA ALA A 400 5.60 -20.69 8.75
C ALA A 400 5.20 -22.17 8.69
N ARG A 401 4.94 -22.72 7.51
CA ARG A 401 4.63 -24.14 7.31
C ARG A 401 5.77 -25.03 7.82
N TYR A 402 7.01 -24.73 7.46
CA TYR A 402 8.16 -25.52 7.95
C TYR A 402 8.33 -25.43 9.47
N LYS A 403 8.06 -24.26 10.06
CA LYS A 403 8.18 -24.07 11.51
C LYS A 403 7.07 -24.75 12.33
N THR A 404 5.86 -24.80 11.80
CA THR A 404 4.68 -25.24 12.56
C THR A 404 4.15 -26.60 12.12
N GLY A 405 4.54 -27.11 10.96
CA GLY A 405 3.95 -28.28 10.33
C GLY A 405 2.49 -28.08 9.87
N CYS A 406 1.95 -26.85 9.97
CA CYS A 406 0.58 -26.55 9.58
C CYS A 406 0.45 -26.37 8.07
N LEU A 407 -0.62 -26.93 7.50
CA LEU A 407 -1.00 -26.63 6.13
C LEU A 407 -1.75 -25.29 6.10
N SER A 408 -1.30 -24.38 5.26
CA SER A 408 -1.95 -23.08 5.02
C SER A 408 -2.22 -22.86 3.53
N ARG A 409 -3.17 -22.01 3.24
CA ARG A 409 -3.38 -21.41 1.92
C ARG A 409 -3.42 -19.92 2.12
N GLU A 410 -2.72 -19.20 1.28
CA GLU A 410 -2.65 -17.73 1.37
C GLU A 410 -3.12 -17.06 0.08
N GLU A 411 -3.48 -15.80 0.22
CA GLU A 411 -3.71 -14.86 -0.88
C GLU A 411 -3.13 -13.51 -0.44
N GLY A 412 -2.19 -12.99 -1.20
CA GLY A 412 -1.47 -11.76 -0.88
C GLY A 412 -1.79 -10.61 -1.84
N ASN A 413 -1.80 -9.39 -1.34
CA ASN A 413 -2.04 -8.17 -2.11
C ASN A 413 -1.02 -7.09 -1.77
N GLY A 414 0.24 -7.32 -2.09
CA GLY A 414 1.30 -6.34 -1.83
C GLY A 414 1.60 -6.19 -0.34
N ASP A 415 1.04 -5.19 0.31
CA ASP A 415 1.17 -4.90 1.74
C ASP A 415 0.03 -5.49 2.60
N ASP A 416 -1.00 -6.03 1.97
CA ASP A 416 -2.18 -6.64 2.61
C ASP A 416 -2.12 -8.18 2.67
#